data_0be98c825c4d6852b93485479e5f8191
#
_entry.id   0be98c825c4d6852b93485479e5f8191
#
_cell.length_a   1.000
_cell.length_b   1.000
_cell.length_c   1.000
_cell.angle_alpha   90.00
_cell.angle_beta   90.00
_cell.angle_gamma   90.00
#
_symmetry.space_group_name_H-M   'P 1'
#
loop_
_entity.id
_entity.type
_entity.pdbx_description
1 polymer ?
#
loop_
_entity_poly.entity_id
_entity_poly.type
_entity_poly.pdbx_seq_one_letter_code
_entity_poly.pdbx_strand_id
1 'polypeptide(L)'
;MQGEFEMSMMGELNNFLGLQINQLKNGTFLNQPKYCKDVLKKFEMENCKEVATPISTSCYLDADEKGVAVDQTKFRRLIGSLLYLTASRPYIMFSVCICPRFQANPKESHYNATKTILKYLKGIVNVGLLNPNGVALNLVGFSDSDFARCKLDRKSTNRICHLLRSSLISWHSKKQACVALSTEVEYIVVRSCCAQILWLKEQLSDFCLKVTKSH
;
A
#
# COMPACT_ATOMS: atom_id res chain seq x y z
N MET A 1 6.99 -29.97 -17.50
CA MET A 1 5.71 -29.52 -16.97
C MET A 1 4.50 -29.71 -17.89
N GLN A 2 4.60 -29.45 -19.22
CA GLN A 2 3.45 -29.70 -20.13
C GLN A 2 2.99 -31.16 -20.22
N GLY A 3 3.83 -32.16 -19.87
CA GLY A 3 3.47 -33.58 -19.89
C GLY A 3 2.83 -34.10 -18.59
N GLU A 4 2.82 -33.34 -17.51
CA GLU A 4 2.28 -33.74 -16.19
C GLU A 4 0.94 -33.09 -15.89
N PHE A 5 0.62 -31.96 -16.55
CA PHE A 5 -0.62 -31.22 -16.34
C PHE A 5 -1.22 -30.79 -17.69
N GLU A 6 -2.56 -30.89 -17.81
CA GLU A 6 -3.28 -30.25 -18.93
C GLU A 6 -3.14 -28.72 -18.84
N MET A 7 -2.25 -28.18 -19.65
CA MET A 7 -1.93 -26.77 -19.69
C MET A 7 -2.10 -26.20 -21.10
N SER A 8 -2.84 -25.10 -21.22
CA SER A 8 -2.94 -24.31 -22.45
C SER A 8 -2.18 -23.00 -22.34
N MET A 9 -1.48 -22.61 -23.41
CA MET A 9 -0.85 -21.28 -23.51
C MET A 9 -1.94 -20.24 -23.80
N MET A 10 -2.20 -19.32 -22.86
CA MET A 10 -3.20 -18.27 -23.01
C MET A 10 -2.68 -16.96 -23.61
N GLY A 11 -1.43 -16.94 -24.11
CA GLY A 11 -0.78 -15.72 -24.61
C GLY A 11 -0.26 -14.80 -23.51
N GLU A 12 -0.11 -13.50 -23.82
CA GLU A 12 0.37 -12.51 -22.85
C GLU A 12 -0.66 -12.23 -21.76
N LEU A 13 -0.19 -12.16 -20.52
CA LEU A 13 -1.02 -11.90 -19.36
C LEU A 13 -1.41 -10.42 -19.30
N ASN A 14 -2.67 -10.10 -19.56
CA ASN A 14 -3.20 -8.72 -19.54
C ASN A 14 -3.94 -8.39 -18.24
N ASN A 15 -4.47 -9.41 -17.53
CA ASN A 15 -5.16 -9.24 -16.27
C ASN A 15 -4.85 -10.41 -15.33
N PHE A 16 -4.50 -10.10 -14.09
CA PHE A 16 -4.24 -11.11 -13.07
C PHE A 16 -4.71 -10.61 -11.70
N LEU A 17 -5.59 -11.37 -11.07
CA LEU A 17 -6.14 -11.03 -9.74
C LEU A 17 -6.61 -9.57 -9.63
N GLY A 18 -7.31 -9.06 -10.66
CA GLY A 18 -7.82 -7.68 -10.68
C GLY A 18 -6.77 -6.59 -10.95
N LEU A 19 -5.51 -6.98 -11.16
CA LEU A 19 -4.46 -6.12 -11.68
C LEU A 19 -4.51 -6.14 -13.22
N GLN A 20 -4.46 -4.99 -13.83
CA GLN A 20 -4.22 -4.85 -15.26
C GLN A 20 -2.72 -4.79 -15.52
N ILE A 21 -2.25 -5.61 -16.46
CA ILE A 21 -0.84 -5.76 -16.81
C ILE A 21 -0.67 -5.29 -18.25
N ASN A 22 0.11 -4.23 -18.45
CA ASN A 22 0.42 -3.73 -19.79
C ASN A 22 1.90 -3.95 -20.08
N GLN A 23 2.19 -4.80 -21.06
CA GLN A 23 3.53 -5.03 -21.56
C GLN A 23 3.94 -3.86 -22.47
N LEU A 24 4.93 -3.08 -22.05
CA LEU A 24 5.46 -1.94 -22.77
C LEU A 24 6.86 -2.30 -23.32
N LYS A 25 7.33 -1.61 -24.36
CA LYS A 25 8.68 -1.79 -24.91
C LYS A 25 9.79 -1.59 -23.87
N ASN A 26 9.59 -0.70 -22.92
CA ASN A 26 10.54 -0.32 -21.87
C ASN A 26 10.25 -0.94 -20.50
N GLY A 27 9.25 -1.82 -20.39
CA GLY A 27 8.92 -2.46 -19.11
C GLY A 27 7.48 -2.95 -19.00
N THR A 28 7.09 -3.38 -17.81
CA THR A 28 5.74 -3.83 -17.50
C THR A 28 5.06 -2.81 -16.58
N PHE A 29 3.87 -2.35 -16.96
CA PHE A 29 3.07 -1.42 -16.18
C PHE A 29 1.90 -2.14 -15.53
N LEU A 30 1.75 -1.98 -14.20
CA LEU A 30 0.74 -2.63 -13.36
C LEU A 30 -0.19 -1.57 -12.78
N ASN A 31 -1.50 -1.68 -12.99
CA ASN A 31 -2.48 -0.78 -12.40
C ASN A 31 -3.84 -1.47 -12.14
N GLN A 32 -4.79 -0.75 -11.53
CA GLN A 32 -6.14 -1.24 -11.19
C GLN A 32 -7.23 -0.21 -11.55
N PRO A 33 -7.28 0.32 -12.77
CA PRO A 33 -8.22 1.40 -13.09
C PRO A 33 -9.67 0.95 -13.03
N LYS A 34 -9.99 -0.26 -13.49
CA LYS A 34 -11.35 -0.82 -13.46
C LYS A 34 -11.82 -0.95 -12.02
N TYR A 35 -11.05 -1.64 -11.19
CA TYR A 35 -11.41 -1.83 -9.78
C TYR A 35 -11.55 -0.50 -9.02
N CYS A 36 -10.66 0.47 -9.29
CA CYS A 36 -10.75 1.79 -8.69
C CYS A 36 -12.08 2.49 -9.04
N LYS A 37 -12.51 2.44 -10.31
CA LYS A 37 -13.82 2.97 -10.76
C LYS A 37 -14.98 2.24 -10.10
N ASP A 38 -14.92 0.91 -10.01
CA ASP A 38 -15.97 0.09 -9.37
C ASP A 38 -16.10 0.43 -7.87
N VAL A 39 -14.99 0.68 -7.17
CA VAL A 39 -15.00 1.13 -5.77
C VAL A 39 -15.61 2.53 -5.64
N LEU A 40 -15.23 3.48 -6.50
CA LEU A 40 -15.80 4.83 -6.51
C LEU A 40 -17.31 4.78 -6.72
N LYS A 41 -17.79 3.97 -7.66
CA LYS A 41 -19.22 3.76 -7.93
C LYS A 41 -19.92 3.14 -6.72
N LYS A 42 -19.37 2.07 -6.16
CA LYS A 42 -19.93 1.34 -5.01
C LYS A 42 -20.17 2.23 -3.78
N PHE A 43 -19.32 3.23 -3.59
CA PHE A 43 -19.41 4.15 -2.44
C PHE A 43 -19.94 5.53 -2.83
N GLU A 44 -20.58 5.67 -4.01
CA GLU A 44 -21.23 6.89 -4.51
C GLU A 44 -20.27 8.09 -4.57
N MET A 45 -19.02 7.85 -4.95
CA MET A 45 -17.96 8.86 -5.00
C MET A 45 -17.58 9.28 -6.44
N GLU A 46 -18.34 8.85 -7.47
CA GLU A 46 -18.04 9.17 -8.87
C GLU A 46 -18.12 10.68 -9.17
N ASN A 47 -19.06 11.38 -8.55
CA ASN A 47 -19.31 12.80 -8.77
C ASN A 47 -18.69 13.70 -7.69
N CYS A 48 -17.85 13.16 -6.78
CA CYS A 48 -17.24 13.97 -5.74
C CYS A 48 -16.14 14.89 -6.30
N LYS A 49 -15.84 15.98 -5.61
CA LYS A 49 -14.68 16.83 -5.92
C LYS A 49 -13.39 16.09 -5.53
N GLU A 50 -12.41 16.13 -6.41
CA GLU A 50 -11.09 15.55 -6.18
C GLU A 50 -10.31 16.36 -5.13
N VAL A 51 -9.37 15.70 -4.46
CA VAL A 51 -8.46 16.31 -3.48
C VAL A 51 -7.00 15.96 -3.80
N ALA A 52 -6.08 16.83 -3.43
CA ALA A 52 -4.66 16.69 -3.76
C ALA A 52 -3.91 15.68 -2.88
N THR A 53 -4.43 15.35 -1.69
CA THR A 53 -3.77 14.44 -0.74
C THR A 53 -4.74 13.41 -0.17
N PRO A 54 -4.31 12.15 0.04
CA PRO A 54 -5.19 11.08 0.54
C PRO A 54 -5.58 11.26 2.01
N ILE A 55 -4.78 12.00 2.78
CA ILE A 55 -5.07 12.39 4.16
C ILE A 55 -4.41 13.74 4.43
N SER A 56 -5.06 14.60 5.18
CA SER A 56 -4.46 15.87 5.59
C SER A 56 -3.32 15.62 6.59
N THR A 57 -2.21 16.35 6.45
CA THR A 57 -1.09 16.31 7.38
C THR A 57 -1.48 16.75 8.79
N SER A 58 -2.50 17.60 8.92
CA SER A 58 -3.08 18.06 10.18
C SER A 58 -4.18 17.12 10.71
N CYS A 59 -4.62 16.13 9.93
CA CYS A 59 -5.68 15.21 10.35
C CYS A 59 -5.09 14.16 11.30
N TYR A 60 -5.24 14.40 12.58
CA TYR A 60 -4.98 13.42 13.62
C TYR A 60 -6.29 12.69 13.95
N LEU A 61 -6.45 11.48 13.42
CA LEU A 61 -7.57 10.64 13.81
C LEU A 61 -7.38 10.21 15.27
N ASP A 62 -8.42 10.39 16.07
CA ASP A 62 -8.51 9.95 17.48
C ASP A 62 -9.76 9.09 17.69
N ALA A 63 -10.08 8.73 18.91
CA ALA A 63 -11.22 7.86 19.22
C ALA A 63 -12.57 8.52 18.89
N ASP A 64 -12.63 9.86 18.81
CA ASP A 64 -13.84 10.67 18.56
C ASP A 64 -15.05 10.17 19.38
N GLU A 65 -14.88 10.10 20.70
CA GLU A 65 -15.86 9.48 21.62
C GLU A 65 -17.27 10.09 21.50
N LYS A 66 -17.35 11.39 21.22
CA LYS A 66 -18.60 12.14 21.04
C LYS A 66 -19.16 12.10 19.61
N GLY A 67 -18.40 11.55 18.66
CA GLY A 67 -18.77 11.49 17.24
C GLY A 67 -19.94 10.54 17.00
N VAL A 68 -20.67 10.80 15.91
CA VAL A 68 -21.77 9.96 15.45
C VAL A 68 -21.24 8.60 15.00
N ALA A 69 -21.86 7.52 15.49
CA ALA A 69 -21.47 6.16 15.11
C ALA A 69 -21.86 5.85 13.66
N VAL A 70 -21.01 5.09 12.97
CA VAL A 70 -21.24 4.64 11.60
C VAL A 70 -21.36 3.12 11.59
N ASP A 71 -22.14 2.58 10.63
CA ASP A 71 -22.24 1.14 10.41
C ASP A 71 -20.84 0.52 10.22
N GLN A 72 -20.50 -0.36 11.15
CA GLN A 72 -19.21 -1.05 11.20
C GLN A 72 -18.99 -1.92 9.96
N THR A 73 -20.04 -2.55 9.42
CA THR A 73 -19.95 -3.40 8.24
C THR A 73 -19.64 -2.56 6.99
N LYS A 74 -20.30 -1.43 6.84
CA LYS A 74 -20.04 -0.47 5.74
C LYS A 74 -18.62 0.07 5.81
N PHE A 75 -18.16 0.43 7.01
CA PHE A 75 -16.80 0.92 7.23
C PHE A 75 -15.74 -0.13 6.90
N ARG A 76 -15.90 -1.37 7.38
CA ARG A 76 -14.98 -2.49 7.09
C ARG A 76 -14.94 -2.84 5.61
N ARG A 77 -16.08 -2.83 4.92
CA ARG A 77 -16.14 -3.04 3.45
C ARG A 77 -15.33 -1.99 2.69
N LEU A 78 -15.42 -0.72 3.09
CA LEU A 78 -14.64 0.34 2.47
C LEU A 78 -13.15 0.16 2.73
N ILE A 79 -12.74 -0.13 3.98
CA ILE A 79 -11.34 -0.41 4.31
C ILE A 79 -10.79 -1.58 3.49
N GLY A 80 -11.53 -2.69 3.39
CA GLY A 80 -11.12 -3.86 2.60
C GLY A 80 -10.91 -3.51 1.12
N SER A 81 -11.79 -2.69 0.53
CA SER A 81 -11.65 -2.21 -0.85
C SER A 81 -10.41 -1.31 -1.01
N LEU A 82 -10.12 -0.43 -0.05
CA LEU A 82 -8.94 0.44 -0.07
C LEU A 82 -7.65 -0.36 0.12
N LEU A 83 -7.62 -1.34 1.03
CA LEU A 83 -6.47 -2.23 1.23
C LEU A 83 -6.11 -2.99 -0.05
N TYR A 84 -7.09 -3.47 -0.79
CA TYR A 84 -6.83 -4.14 -2.06
C TYR A 84 -6.21 -3.19 -3.10
N LEU A 85 -6.63 -1.92 -3.13
CA LEU A 85 -6.03 -0.89 -4.00
C LEU A 85 -4.57 -0.58 -3.65
N THR A 86 -4.12 -0.82 -2.43
CA THR A 86 -2.71 -0.60 -2.05
C THR A 86 -1.75 -1.53 -2.77
N ALA A 87 -2.23 -2.64 -3.37
CA ALA A 87 -1.40 -3.59 -4.15
C ALA A 87 -0.75 -2.96 -5.39
N SER A 88 -1.29 -1.88 -5.94
CA SER A 88 -0.68 -1.14 -7.06
C SER A 88 -0.47 0.35 -6.75
N ARG A 89 -0.78 0.80 -5.53
CA ARG A 89 -0.76 2.21 -5.11
C ARG A 89 -0.08 2.39 -3.75
N PRO A 90 1.25 2.28 -3.69
CA PRO A 90 2.02 2.40 -2.43
C PRO A 90 1.82 3.74 -1.74
N TYR A 91 1.58 4.81 -2.48
CA TYR A 91 1.40 6.17 -1.96
C TYR A 91 0.14 6.37 -1.10
N ILE A 92 -0.87 5.49 -1.17
CA ILE A 92 -2.02 5.52 -0.25
C ILE A 92 -1.83 4.60 0.96
N MET A 93 -0.81 3.75 1.01
CA MET A 93 -0.62 2.70 2.02
C MET A 93 -0.71 3.26 3.45
N PHE A 94 -0.01 4.35 3.73
CA PHE A 94 -0.02 4.97 5.05
C PHE A 94 -1.44 5.41 5.47
N SER A 95 -2.12 6.14 4.60
CA SER A 95 -3.47 6.65 4.87
C SER A 95 -4.48 5.52 5.08
N VAL A 96 -4.38 4.48 4.25
CA VAL A 96 -5.25 3.30 4.36
C VAL A 96 -4.97 2.51 5.63
N CYS A 97 -3.70 2.36 6.06
CA CYS A 97 -3.34 1.60 7.26
C CYS A 97 -3.68 2.29 8.60
N ILE A 98 -3.98 3.58 8.60
CA ILE A 98 -4.45 4.29 9.79
C ILE A 98 -5.94 3.98 10.06
N CYS A 99 -6.77 3.93 9.03
CA CYS A 99 -8.22 3.81 9.15
C CYS A 99 -8.69 2.53 9.89
N PRO A 100 -8.11 1.34 9.69
CA PRO A 100 -8.52 0.12 10.39
C PRO A 100 -8.40 0.17 11.92
N ARG A 101 -7.61 1.10 12.45
CA ARG A 101 -7.43 1.27 13.91
C ARG A 101 -8.74 1.59 14.62
N PHE A 102 -9.72 2.11 13.89
CA PHE A 102 -11.03 2.55 14.41
C PHE A 102 -12.18 1.64 14.01
N GLN A 103 -11.91 0.48 13.42
CA GLN A 103 -12.94 -0.42 12.88
C GLN A 103 -13.82 -1.10 13.94
N ALA A 104 -13.41 -1.08 15.22
CA ALA A 104 -14.20 -1.63 16.32
C ALA A 104 -15.35 -0.69 16.72
N ASN A 105 -15.16 0.63 16.62
CA ASN A 105 -16.17 1.65 16.91
C ASN A 105 -16.00 2.83 15.95
N PRO A 106 -16.37 2.68 14.67
CA PRO A 106 -16.15 3.71 13.66
C PRO A 106 -17.09 4.89 13.87
N LYS A 107 -16.55 6.10 13.73
CA LYS A 107 -17.28 7.35 13.79
C LYS A 107 -17.32 8.03 12.43
N GLU A 108 -18.18 9.02 12.29
CA GLU A 108 -18.32 9.77 11.02
C GLU A 108 -17.00 10.43 10.59
N SER A 109 -16.20 10.93 11.54
CA SER A 109 -14.86 11.47 11.29
C SER A 109 -13.94 10.44 10.61
N HIS A 110 -13.95 9.19 11.09
CA HIS A 110 -13.18 8.08 10.51
C HIS A 110 -13.68 7.72 9.10
N TYR A 111 -15.00 7.70 8.91
CA TYR A 111 -15.61 7.43 7.62
C TYR A 111 -15.31 8.53 6.60
N ASN A 112 -15.34 9.81 7.03
CA ASN A 112 -14.97 10.94 6.18
C ASN A 112 -13.48 10.92 5.80
N ALA A 113 -12.58 10.47 6.69
CA ALA A 113 -11.18 10.25 6.35
C ALA A 113 -11.01 9.19 5.25
N THR A 114 -11.74 8.06 5.33
CA THR A 114 -11.71 7.04 4.25
C THR A 114 -12.30 7.56 2.94
N LYS A 115 -13.36 8.38 2.98
CA LYS A 115 -13.89 9.05 1.80
C LYS A 115 -12.89 10.03 1.17
N THR A 116 -12.05 10.69 1.98
CA THR A 116 -11.00 11.58 1.47
C THR A 116 -9.97 10.80 0.65
N ILE A 117 -9.65 9.56 1.04
CA ILE A 117 -8.80 8.67 0.24
C ILE A 117 -9.46 8.36 -1.12
N LEU A 118 -10.78 8.10 -1.14
CA LEU A 118 -11.52 7.89 -2.40
C LEU A 118 -11.52 9.13 -3.30
N LYS A 119 -11.70 10.34 -2.73
CA LYS A 119 -11.61 11.60 -3.49
C LYS A 119 -10.24 11.79 -4.12
N TYR A 120 -9.18 11.43 -3.41
CA TYR A 120 -7.82 11.44 -3.94
C TYR A 120 -7.64 10.43 -5.08
N LEU A 121 -8.10 9.19 -4.88
CA LEU A 121 -8.03 8.13 -5.89
C LEU A 121 -8.77 8.46 -7.18
N LYS A 122 -9.86 9.23 -7.10
CA LYS A 122 -10.59 9.70 -8.28
C LYS A 122 -9.70 10.52 -9.22
N GLY A 123 -8.84 11.40 -8.68
CA GLY A 123 -7.92 12.22 -9.48
C GLY A 123 -6.78 11.42 -10.13
N ILE A 124 -6.54 10.18 -9.68
CA ILE A 124 -5.38 9.37 -10.08
C ILE A 124 -5.75 7.93 -10.48
N VAL A 125 -6.93 7.72 -11.06
CA VAL A 125 -7.47 6.38 -11.39
C VAL A 125 -6.50 5.53 -12.22
N ASN A 126 -5.75 6.14 -13.15
CA ASN A 126 -4.86 5.43 -14.08
C ASN A 126 -3.40 5.27 -13.56
N VAL A 127 -3.08 5.78 -12.38
CA VAL A 127 -1.74 5.65 -11.81
C VAL A 127 -1.48 4.21 -11.36
N GLY A 128 -0.25 3.73 -11.54
CA GLY A 128 0.17 2.37 -11.22
C GLY A 128 1.69 2.28 -11.02
N LEU A 129 2.24 1.08 -11.13
CA LEU A 129 3.65 0.76 -10.97
C LEU A 129 4.28 0.42 -12.32
N LEU A 130 5.43 1.00 -12.61
CA LEU A 130 6.23 0.66 -13.78
C LEU A 130 7.45 -0.15 -13.35
N ASN A 131 7.62 -1.32 -13.94
CA ASN A 131 8.79 -2.17 -13.80
C ASN A 131 9.63 -2.07 -15.09
N PRO A 132 10.70 -1.27 -15.13
CA PRO A 132 11.49 -1.08 -16.33
C PRO A 132 12.35 -2.30 -16.66
N ASN A 133 12.57 -2.54 -17.97
CA ASN A 133 13.47 -3.58 -18.48
C ASN A 133 14.93 -3.08 -18.51
N GLY A 134 15.89 -4.03 -18.53
CA GLY A 134 17.30 -3.73 -18.87
C GLY A 134 18.11 -3.00 -17.80
N VAL A 135 17.58 -2.77 -16.60
CA VAL A 135 18.31 -2.10 -15.50
C VAL A 135 19.01 -3.13 -14.61
N ALA A 136 20.19 -2.76 -14.06
CA ALA A 136 20.95 -3.62 -13.14
C ALA A 136 20.15 -4.00 -11.88
N LEU A 137 20.36 -5.23 -11.37
CA LEU A 137 19.67 -5.78 -10.19
C LEU A 137 20.22 -5.18 -8.89
N ASN A 138 19.89 -3.93 -8.62
CA ASN A 138 20.18 -3.30 -7.33
C ASN A 138 18.97 -3.42 -6.42
N LEU A 139 19.16 -3.93 -5.20
CA LEU A 139 18.13 -4.00 -4.16
C LEU A 139 18.39 -2.91 -3.13
N VAL A 140 17.45 -2.00 -2.95
CA VAL A 140 17.55 -0.86 -2.02
C VAL A 140 16.32 -0.83 -1.13
N GLY A 141 16.52 -0.67 0.19
CA GLY A 141 15.46 -0.48 1.17
C GLY A 141 15.44 0.95 1.69
N PHE A 142 14.24 1.48 1.85
CA PHE A 142 13.99 2.77 2.49
C PHE A 142 13.08 2.55 3.68
N SER A 143 13.41 3.17 4.78
CA SER A 143 12.61 3.12 5.99
C SER A 143 12.42 4.52 6.57
N ASP A 144 11.25 4.74 7.14
CA ASP A 144 10.88 5.98 7.82
C ASP A 144 9.91 5.65 8.96
N SER A 145 9.92 6.43 10.01
CA SER A 145 9.01 6.23 11.15
C SER A 145 8.50 7.57 11.67
N ASP A 146 7.20 7.66 11.92
CA ASP A 146 6.65 8.76 12.69
C ASP A 146 6.88 8.54 14.20
N PHE A 147 7.28 9.55 14.92
CA PHE A 147 7.44 9.44 16.36
C PHE A 147 6.13 9.70 17.09
N ALA A 148 5.65 8.71 17.86
CA ALA A 148 4.53 8.81 18.80
C ALA A 148 3.25 9.47 18.23
N ARG A 149 3.00 9.36 16.92
CA ARG A 149 1.92 10.07 16.22
C ARG A 149 0.53 9.53 16.53
N CYS A 150 0.41 8.27 16.97
CA CYS A 150 -0.89 7.70 17.33
C CYS A 150 -1.38 8.30 18.64
N LYS A 151 -2.47 9.09 18.61
CA LYS A 151 -3.04 9.74 19.80
C LYS A 151 -3.61 8.74 20.82
N LEU A 152 -4.07 7.56 20.36
CA LEU A 152 -4.69 6.56 21.23
C LEU A 152 -3.69 5.91 22.20
N ASP A 153 -2.50 5.57 21.72
CA ASP A 153 -1.52 4.78 22.47
C ASP A 153 -0.07 5.25 22.33
N ARG A 154 0.13 6.42 21.71
CA ARG A 154 1.44 7.05 21.51
C ARG A 154 2.46 6.18 20.77
N LYS A 155 2.00 5.16 20.05
CA LYS A 155 2.87 4.30 19.25
C LYS A 155 3.19 4.93 17.90
N SER A 156 4.40 4.67 17.45
CA SER A 156 4.93 5.09 16.15
C SER A 156 4.42 4.19 15.02
N THR A 157 4.48 4.67 13.79
CA THR A 157 4.10 3.91 12.59
C THR A 157 5.29 3.84 11.64
N ASN A 158 5.75 2.63 11.38
CA ASN A 158 6.81 2.37 10.41
C ASN A 158 6.27 2.47 8.99
N ARG A 159 7.10 3.00 8.10
CA ARG A 159 6.92 2.98 6.65
C ARG A 159 8.18 2.41 6.03
N ILE A 160 8.04 1.34 5.28
CA ILE A 160 9.16 0.65 4.65
C ILE A 160 8.81 0.40 3.18
N CYS A 161 9.78 0.59 2.31
CA CYS A 161 9.67 0.18 0.92
C CYS A 161 11.00 -0.34 0.37
N HIS A 162 10.91 -1.24 -0.61
CA HIS A 162 12.07 -1.84 -1.25
C HIS A 162 11.96 -1.70 -2.76
N LEU A 163 13.04 -1.26 -3.35
CA LEU A 163 13.19 -1.15 -4.79
C LEU A 163 14.15 -2.22 -5.30
N LEU A 164 13.77 -2.88 -6.40
CA LEU A 164 14.65 -3.70 -7.19
C LEU A 164 14.74 -3.08 -8.58
N ARG A 165 15.92 -2.78 -9.09
CA ARG A 165 16.17 -2.07 -10.36
C ARG A 165 15.59 -0.68 -10.32
N SER A 166 15.05 0.01 -9.74
CA SER A 166 14.23 1.23 -9.74
C SER A 166 12.72 0.95 -9.69
N SER A 167 12.32 -0.34 -9.60
CA SER A 167 10.93 -0.74 -9.42
C SER A 167 10.62 -0.93 -7.96
N LEU A 168 9.50 -0.42 -7.50
CA LEU A 168 9.01 -0.67 -6.17
C LEU A 168 8.38 -2.08 -6.12
N ILE A 169 8.99 -2.98 -5.33
CA ILE A 169 8.60 -4.41 -5.26
C ILE A 169 7.95 -4.81 -3.94
N SER A 170 8.19 -4.06 -2.87
CA SER A 170 7.61 -4.31 -1.55
C SER A 170 7.40 -3.01 -0.82
N TRP A 171 6.28 -2.88 -0.13
CA TRP A 171 5.99 -1.71 0.72
C TRP A 171 4.98 -2.07 1.80
N HIS A 172 5.13 -1.46 2.96
CA HIS A 172 4.14 -1.57 4.02
C HIS A 172 4.16 -0.36 4.96
N SER A 173 3.05 -0.19 5.66
CA SER A 173 2.95 0.74 6.78
C SER A 173 2.37 -0.02 7.97
N LYS A 174 3.07 -0.01 9.11
CA LYS A 174 2.68 -0.81 10.29
C LYS A 174 2.92 -0.03 11.57
N LYS A 175 1.90 0.00 12.43
CA LYS A 175 2.04 0.53 13.79
C LYS A 175 2.98 -0.36 14.60
N GLN A 176 3.92 0.22 15.35
CA GLN A 176 4.83 -0.53 16.23
C GLN A 176 4.06 -1.20 17.37
N ALA A 177 4.58 -2.31 17.86
CA ALA A 177 3.95 -3.08 18.94
C ALA A 177 4.10 -2.39 20.30
N CYS A 178 5.20 -1.67 20.51
CA CYS A 178 5.54 -0.97 21.76
C CYS A 178 5.65 0.54 21.56
N VAL A 179 5.60 1.28 22.65
CA VAL A 179 6.06 2.68 22.71
C VAL A 179 7.57 2.64 22.95
N ALA A 180 8.31 3.45 22.20
CA ALA A 180 9.75 3.49 22.25
C ALA A 180 10.24 4.95 22.21
N LEU A 181 11.47 5.19 22.65
CA LEU A 181 12.13 6.49 22.51
C LEU A 181 12.40 6.80 21.04
N SER A 182 12.62 8.08 20.71
CA SER A 182 12.80 8.53 19.32
C SER A 182 13.88 7.74 18.57
N THR A 183 15.05 7.54 19.17
CA THR A 183 16.14 6.75 18.60
C THR A 183 15.80 5.27 18.45
N GLU A 184 15.11 4.66 19.42
CA GLU A 184 14.69 3.26 19.38
C GLU A 184 13.66 3.01 18.25
N VAL A 185 12.76 3.98 18.02
CA VAL A 185 11.78 3.92 16.94
C VAL A 185 12.47 3.76 15.59
N GLU A 186 13.55 4.52 15.35
CA GLU A 186 14.35 4.43 14.12
C GLU A 186 15.07 3.08 14.01
N TYR A 187 15.68 2.58 15.10
CA TYR A 187 16.31 1.26 15.09
C TYR A 187 15.31 0.12 14.80
N ILE A 188 14.10 0.18 15.35
CA ILE A 188 13.06 -0.84 15.10
C ILE A 188 12.68 -0.87 13.61
N VAL A 189 12.53 0.29 12.96
CA VAL A 189 12.15 0.32 11.54
C VAL A 189 13.31 -0.11 10.65
N VAL A 190 14.54 0.33 10.91
CA VAL A 190 15.74 -0.09 10.17
C VAL A 190 15.93 -1.59 10.27
N ARG A 191 15.83 -2.19 11.48
CA ARG A 191 15.90 -3.64 11.66
C ARG A 191 14.90 -4.38 10.80
N SER A 192 13.65 -3.91 10.75
CA SER A 192 12.60 -4.53 9.94
C SER A 192 12.89 -4.42 8.44
N CYS A 193 13.42 -3.28 8.00
CA CYS A 193 13.83 -3.05 6.62
C CYS A 193 14.98 -3.99 6.21
N CYS A 194 16.04 -4.08 7.03
CA CYS A 194 17.18 -4.96 6.79
C CYS A 194 16.77 -6.44 6.75
N ALA A 195 15.91 -6.89 7.67
CA ALA A 195 15.42 -8.27 7.66
C ALA A 195 14.69 -8.61 6.37
N GLN A 196 13.87 -7.68 5.86
CA GLN A 196 13.17 -7.86 4.58
C GLN A 196 14.13 -7.85 3.38
N ILE A 197 15.17 -7.01 3.39
CA ILE A 197 16.21 -7.02 2.35
C ILE A 197 16.92 -8.37 2.30
N LEU A 198 17.31 -8.92 3.45
CA LEU A 198 17.97 -10.22 3.53
C LEU A 198 17.08 -11.32 2.98
N TRP A 199 15.80 -11.33 3.35
CA TRP A 199 14.83 -12.29 2.83
C TRP A 199 14.63 -12.16 1.31
N LEU A 200 14.46 -10.93 0.80
CA LEU A 200 14.33 -10.68 -0.64
C LEU A 200 15.58 -11.14 -1.41
N LYS A 201 16.77 -10.93 -0.84
CA LYS A 201 18.03 -11.37 -1.45
C LYS A 201 18.10 -12.90 -1.55
N GLU A 202 17.66 -13.61 -0.52
CA GLU A 202 17.57 -15.08 -0.53
C GLU A 202 16.61 -15.55 -1.60
N GLN A 203 15.39 -14.98 -1.64
CA GLN A 203 14.41 -15.32 -2.69
C GLN A 203 14.94 -15.08 -4.11
N LEU A 204 15.64 -13.97 -4.36
CA LEU A 204 16.24 -13.71 -5.67
C LEU A 204 17.36 -14.71 -6.01
N SER A 205 18.11 -15.17 -5.02
CA SER A 205 19.11 -16.24 -5.18
C SER A 205 18.48 -17.55 -5.61
N ASP A 206 17.33 -17.94 -5.05
CA ASP A 206 16.58 -19.15 -5.43
C ASP A 206 16.13 -19.13 -6.89
N PHE A 207 15.89 -17.93 -7.44
CA PHE A 207 15.62 -17.72 -8.87
C PHE A 207 16.89 -17.56 -9.71
N CYS A 208 18.10 -17.86 -9.18
CA CYS A 208 19.38 -17.66 -9.83
C CYS A 208 19.67 -16.21 -10.25
N LEU A 209 19.03 -15.22 -9.61
CA LEU A 209 19.22 -13.80 -9.84
C LEU A 209 20.22 -13.22 -8.84
N LYS A 210 21.41 -12.85 -9.32
CA LYS A 210 22.45 -12.22 -8.48
C LYS A 210 22.21 -10.72 -8.36
N VAL A 211 22.00 -10.25 -7.14
CA VAL A 211 21.91 -8.82 -6.81
C VAL A 211 23.32 -8.23 -6.80
N THR A 212 23.54 -7.16 -7.56
CA THR A 212 24.86 -6.52 -7.71
C THR A 212 25.22 -5.66 -6.50
N LYS A 213 24.22 -5.01 -5.86
CA LYS A 213 24.38 -4.24 -4.62
C LYS A 213 23.09 -4.34 -3.78
N SER A 214 23.24 -4.29 -2.44
CA SER A 214 22.14 -4.17 -1.49
C SER A 214 22.46 -3.07 -0.47
N HIS A 215 21.58 -2.10 -0.30
CA HIS A 215 21.69 -0.99 0.64
C HIS A 215 20.41 -0.83 1.46
#